data_693a4a10cc3c3841028a6b7623e49075
#
_entry.id   693a4a10cc3c3841028a6b7623e49075
#
_cell.length_a   1.000
_cell.length_b   1.000
_cell.length_c   1.000
_cell.angle_alpha   90.00
_cell.angle_beta   90.00
_cell.angle_gamma   90.00
#
_symmetry.space_group_name_H-M   'P 1'
#
loop_
_entity.id
_entity.type
_entity.pdbx_description
1 polymer ?
#
loop_
_entity_poly.entity_id
_entity_poly.type
_entity_poly.pdbx_seq_one_letter_code
_entity_poly.pdbx_strand_id
1 'polypeptide(L)'
;MSNLTEIAQQLKENKEPLILIYAFNSTGKTKLSVEYKNITKTPEDNHTGVYYNAYSEDLFVWDNDEEHDNANIKLNVVPSSLNQFHSFLITNPDLLNEKIAPYNPKYIFKFNTHENQERGIESITFFLADGGQPIKISRGEERIFVWCFFLALFEVDGWADEQDAHFFIDDPVSSLDDHNIFVTADSIVNIIEKSYLKKRLIITTHHIGLYSILFDRLRKGEKSDRYRNLTKPFILTKNGNNFELKHHDKDVFLFHLHLMQTLDEAIKNKLYIFHFVLLRQLLENISSFIGSGRVGFILSEIKVDNPNDALKMINSLSHQNVYRFQFNEMSPEQETLFKDVFSKIQVKYSFRY
;
A
#
# COMPACT_ATOMS: atom_id res chain seq x y z
N MET A 1 -22.06 -7.38 -10.58
CA MET A 1 -21.63 -7.11 -9.18
C MET A 1 -20.85 -8.31 -8.75
N SER A 2 -19.56 -8.13 -8.51
CA SER A 2 -18.64 -9.25 -8.38
C SER A 2 -18.25 -9.51 -6.91
N ASN A 3 -18.01 -10.78 -6.56
CA ASN A 3 -17.35 -11.16 -5.32
C ASN A 3 -15.82 -11.17 -5.52
N LEU A 4 -15.04 -11.38 -4.45
CA LEU A 4 -13.57 -11.37 -4.54
C LEU A 4 -13.01 -12.52 -5.38
N THR A 5 -13.69 -13.66 -5.42
CA THR A 5 -13.29 -14.80 -6.25
C THR A 5 -13.43 -14.48 -7.74
N GLU A 6 -14.51 -13.77 -8.12
CA GLU A 6 -14.69 -13.29 -9.50
C GLU A 6 -13.65 -12.23 -9.87
N ILE A 7 -13.29 -11.33 -8.93
CA ILE A 7 -12.19 -10.37 -9.15
C ILE A 7 -10.85 -11.10 -9.31
N ALA A 8 -10.57 -12.11 -8.49
CA ALA A 8 -9.37 -12.92 -8.63
C ALA A 8 -9.33 -13.64 -9.99
N GLN A 9 -10.48 -14.15 -10.45
CA GLN A 9 -10.58 -14.77 -11.78
C GLN A 9 -10.31 -13.76 -12.91
N GLN A 10 -10.85 -12.54 -12.82
CA GLN A 10 -10.54 -11.46 -13.77
C GLN A 10 -9.04 -11.15 -13.82
N LEU A 11 -8.37 -11.14 -12.66
CA LEU A 11 -6.92 -10.95 -12.59
C LEU A 11 -6.16 -12.12 -13.23
N LYS A 12 -6.62 -13.35 -13.04
CA LYS A 12 -6.01 -14.55 -13.63
C LYS A 12 -6.11 -14.55 -15.15
N GLU A 13 -7.25 -14.13 -15.69
CA GLU A 13 -7.53 -14.04 -17.12
C GLU A 13 -6.86 -12.86 -17.81
N ASN A 14 -6.36 -11.90 -17.07
CA ASN A 14 -5.67 -10.73 -17.61
C ASN A 14 -4.39 -11.17 -18.32
N LYS A 15 -4.11 -10.59 -19.49
CA LYS A 15 -2.95 -10.97 -20.33
C LYS A 15 -1.67 -10.22 -19.93
N GLU A 16 -1.82 -9.03 -19.35
CA GLU A 16 -0.68 -8.21 -18.99
C GLU A 16 0.05 -8.81 -17.78
N PRO A 17 1.40 -8.91 -17.86
CA PRO A 17 2.19 -9.49 -16.77
C PRO A 17 2.29 -8.60 -15.52
N LEU A 18 2.09 -7.29 -15.67
CA LEU A 18 2.19 -6.33 -14.59
C LEU A 18 0.81 -5.77 -14.26
N ILE A 19 0.34 -6.03 -13.06
CA ILE A 19 -0.96 -5.55 -12.57
C ILE A 19 -0.72 -4.66 -11.37
N LEU A 20 -1.18 -3.41 -11.45
CA LEU A 20 -1.07 -2.43 -10.38
C LEU A 20 -2.45 -2.05 -9.89
N ILE A 21 -2.76 -2.31 -8.62
CA ILE A 21 -4.10 -2.10 -8.05
C ILE A 21 -4.01 -1.09 -6.92
N TYR A 22 -4.74 0.01 -7.05
CA TYR A 22 -5.02 0.87 -5.92
C TYR A 22 -6.31 0.43 -5.23
N ALA A 23 -6.28 0.36 -3.90
CA ALA A 23 -7.47 0.06 -3.11
C ALA A 23 -7.36 0.62 -1.70
N PHE A 24 -8.41 1.25 -1.19
CA PHE A 24 -8.43 1.77 0.17
C PHE A 24 -8.29 0.68 1.23
N ASN A 25 -7.97 1.10 2.46
CA ASN A 25 -8.00 0.18 3.59
C ASN A 25 -9.40 -0.44 3.76
N SER A 26 -9.43 -1.67 4.23
CA SER A 26 -10.67 -2.46 4.40
C SER A 26 -11.43 -2.79 3.10
N THR A 27 -10.89 -2.50 1.93
CA THR A 27 -11.48 -2.93 0.64
C THR A 27 -11.29 -4.43 0.37
N GLY A 28 -10.40 -5.12 1.10
CA GLY A 28 -10.21 -6.56 0.96
C GLY A 28 -8.99 -6.98 0.13
N LYS A 29 -7.96 -6.12 0.00
CA LYS A 29 -6.70 -6.43 -0.72
C LYS A 29 -6.09 -7.77 -0.30
N THR A 30 -5.89 -7.95 1.02
CA THR A 30 -5.29 -9.18 1.55
C THR A 30 -6.18 -10.41 1.30
N LYS A 31 -7.51 -10.25 1.40
CA LYS A 31 -8.44 -11.32 1.03
C LYS A 31 -8.36 -11.64 -0.46
N LEU A 32 -8.18 -10.63 -1.31
CA LEU A 32 -7.98 -10.84 -2.76
C LEU A 32 -6.72 -11.65 -3.04
N SER A 33 -5.62 -11.39 -2.32
CA SER A 33 -4.39 -12.18 -2.46
C SER A 33 -4.60 -13.64 -2.10
N VAL A 34 -5.40 -13.92 -1.05
CA VAL A 34 -5.76 -15.29 -0.64
C VAL A 34 -6.66 -15.95 -1.68
N GLU A 35 -7.69 -15.26 -2.19
CA GLU A 35 -8.55 -15.80 -3.27
C GLU A 35 -7.74 -16.11 -4.53
N TYR A 36 -6.83 -15.19 -4.91
CA TYR A 36 -5.95 -15.41 -6.06
C TYR A 36 -5.04 -16.64 -5.85
N LYS A 37 -4.47 -16.79 -4.64
CA LYS A 37 -3.69 -17.96 -4.24
C LYS A 37 -4.49 -19.26 -4.41
N ASN A 38 -5.77 -19.26 -4.00
CA ASN A 38 -6.62 -20.44 -4.04
C ASN A 38 -6.97 -20.85 -5.47
N ILE A 39 -7.30 -19.90 -6.35
CA ILE A 39 -7.71 -20.19 -7.74
C ILE A 39 -6.53 -20.50 -8.67
N THR A 40 -5.30 -20.23 -8.23
CA THR A 40 -4.08 -20.49 -9.01
C THR A 40 -3.33 -21.75 -8.59
N LYS A 41 -3.84 -22.52 -7.63
CA LYS A 41 -3.27 -23.83 -7.28
C LYS A 41 -3.25 -24.79 -8.47
N THR A 42 -2.27 -25.70 -8.47
CA THR A 42 -2.24 -26.81 -9.41
C THR A 42 -3.34 -27.84 -9.06
N PRO A 43 -3.65 -28.79 -9.97
CA PRO A 43 -4.56 -29.89 -9.65
C PRO A 43 -4.12 -30.73 -8.44
N GLU A 44 -2.81 -30.74 -8.14
CA GLU A 44 -2.21 -31.43 -6.98
C GLU A 44 -2.23 -30.58 -5.70
N ASP A 45 -2.98 -29.45 -5.70
CA ASP A 45 -3.10 -28.50 -4.58
C ASP A 45 -1.82 -27.74 -4.22
N ASN A 46 -0.82 -27.71 -5.11
CA ASN A 46 0.40 -26.94 -4.90
C ASN A 46 0.20 -25.46 -5.25
N HIS A 47 0.85 -24.59 -4.48
CA HIS A 47 0.83 -23.17 -4.74
C HIS A 47 1.82 -22.78 -5.84
N THR A 48 1.36 -21.98 -6.80
CA THR A 48 2.15 -21.53 -7.97
C THR A 48 2.66 -20.10 -7.88
N GLY A 49 2.58 -19.45 -6.73
CA GLY A 49 2.98 -18.07 -6.57
C GLY A 49 3.64 -17.74 -5.25
N VAL A 50 4.38 -16.65 -5.23
CA VAL A 50 4.94 -16.03 -4.03
C VAL A 50 3.99 -14.93 -3.57
N TYR A 51 3.77 -14.84 -2.26
CA TYR A 51 2.83 -13.89 -1.65
C TYR A 51 3.52 -13.13 -0.54
N TYR A 52 3.60 -11.81 -0.69
CA TYR A 52 3.92 -10.88 0.39
C TYR A 52 2.63 -10.14 0.77
N ASN A 53 2.17 -10.30 1.98
CA ASN A 53 0.97 -9.66 2.52
C ASN A 53 1.04 -9.60 4.05
N ALA A 54 0.00 -9.12 4.71
CA ALA A 54 -0.05 -9.03 6.17
C ALA A 54 0.25 -10.37 6.88
N TYR A 55 -0.16 -11.51 6.30
CA TYR A 55 0.15 -12.82 6.88
C TYR A 55 1.63 -13.20 6.76
N SER A 56 2.37 -12.58 5.84
CA SER A 56 3.81 -12.76 5.73
C SER A 56 4.54 -12.09 6.88
N GLU A 57 4.01 -10.97 7.39
CA GLU A 57 4.51 -10.30 8.59
C GLU A 57 4.25 -11.16 9.85
N ASP A 58 3.14 -11.90 9.90
CA ASP A 58 2.78 -12.80 11.01
C ASP A 58 3.73 -14.01 11.16
N LEU A 59 4.60 -14.26 10.17
CA LEU A 59 5.65 -15.27 10.28
C LEU A 59 6.81 -14.82 11.19
N PHE A 60 6.84 -13.57 11.62
CA PHE A 60 7.89 -12.99 12.44
C PHE A 60 7.30 -12.51 13.76
N VAL A 61 7.75 -13.10 14.87
CA VAL A 61 7.18 -12.86 16.20
C VAL A 61 8.29 -12.54 17.19
N TRP A 62 8.20 -11.37 17.84
CA TRP A 62 9.16 -10.99 18.86
C TRP A 62 9.08 -11.87 20.11
N ASP A 63 10.22 -12.37 20.52
CA ASP A 63 10.50 -12.89 21.85
C ASP A 63 11.25 -11.79 22.62
N ASN A 64 10.56 -11.19 23.57
CA ASN A 64 11.13 -10.08 24.34
C ASN A 64 12.03 -10.54 25.50
N ASP A 65 12.09 -11.85 25.78
CA ASP A 65 12.91 -12.45 26.85
C ASP A 65 12.72 -11.74 28.22
N GLU A 66 11.48 -11.51 28.60
CA GLU A 66 11.12 -10.79 29.83
C GLU A 66 11.67 -11.45 31.10
N GLU A 67 11.91 -12.77 31.06
CA GLU A 67 12.45 -13.53 32.19
C GLU A 67 13.94 -13.23 32.46
N HIS A 68 14.68 -12.70 31.45
CA HIS A 68 16.10 -12.39 31.56
C HIS A 68 16.40 -10.93 31.25
N ASP A 69 15.54 -10.01 31.67
CA ASP A 69 15.69 -8.56 31.47
C ASP A 69 15.99 -8.16 30.01
N ASN A 70 15.35 -8.83 29.07
CA ASN A 70 15.50 -8.64 27.62
C ASN A 70 16.95 -8.93 27.08
N ALA A 71 17.75 -9.71 27.80
CA ALA A 71 19.14 -9.99 27.43
C ALA A 71 19.28 -10.79 26.12
N ASN A 72 18.25 -11.58 25.75
CA ASN A 72 18.25 -12.46 24.57
C ASN A 72 17.10 -12.12 23.60
N ILE A 73 16.72 -10.86 23.54
CA ILE A 73 15.63 -10.43 22.66
C ILE A 73 15.89 -10.82 21.21
N LYS A 74 14.91 -11.43 20.55
CA LYS A 74 15.03 -11.95 19.18
C LYS A 74 13.69 -11.94 18.44
N LEU A 75 13.77 -11.94 17.13
CA LEU A 75 12.63 -12.07 16.23
C LEU A 75 12.54 -13.53 15.76
N ASN A 76 11.62 -14.29 16.31
CA ASN A 76 11.37 -15.68 15.96
C ASN A 76 10.75 -15.79 14.58
N VAL A 77 11.15 -16.80 13.81
CA VAL A 77 10.59 -17.13 12.51
C VAL A 77 9.67 -18.34 12.65
N VAL A 78 8.37 -18.14 12.42
CA VAL A 78 7.39 -19.20 12.49
C VAL A 78 7.60 -20.19 11.34
N PRO A 79 7.63 -21.50 11.60
CA PRO A 79 7.83 -22.52 10.56
C PRO A 79 6.78 -22.41 9.45
N SER A 80 7.25 -22.41 8.22
CA SER A 80 6.40 -22.33 7.02
C SER A 80 7.05 -23.10 5.86
N SER A 81 6.36 -23.22 4.74
CA SER A 81 6.92 -23.79 3.50
C SER A 81 8.13 -23.01 2.97
N LEU A 82 8.35 -21.80 3.43
CA LEU A 82 9.49 -20.96 3.02
C LEU A 82 10.80 -21.39 3.68
N ASN A 83 10.75 -22.15 4.78
CA ASN A 83 11.94 -22.54 5.54
C ASN A 83 12.95 -23.33 4.69
N GLN A 84 12.50 -24.12 3.71
CA GLN A 84 13.37 -24.84 2.78
C GLN A 84 14.31 -23.92 1.98
N PHE A 85 13.94 -22.65 1.79
CA PHE A 85 14.74 -21.66 1.06
C PHE A 85 15.66 -20.82 1.96
N HIS A 86 15.52 -20.93 3.29
CA HIS A 86 16.33 -20.15 4.23
C HIS A 86 17.82 -20.50 4.17
N SER A 87 18.17 -21.71 3.77
CA SER A 87 19.55 -22.16 3.62
C SER A 87 20.36 -21.24 2.68
N PHE A 88 19.73 -20.68 1.66
CA PHE A 88 20.38 -19.75 0.74
C PHE A 88 20.74 -18.42 1.42
N LEU A 89 19.87 -17.88 2.29
CA LEU A 89 20.16 -16.66 3.04
C LEU A 89 21.19 -16.92 4.15
N ILE A 90 21.17 -18.09 4.76
CA ILE A 90 22.15 -18.49 5.77
C ILE A 90 23.55 -18.58 5.14
N THR A 91 23.62 -19.16 3.93
CA THR A 91 24.88 -19.32 3.21
C THR A 91 25.40 -18.00 2.64
N ASN A 92 24.49 -17.12 2.21
CA ASN A 92 24.83 -15.81 1.64
C ASN A 92 23.96 -14.68 2.25
N PRO A 93 24.26 -14.24 3.48
CA PRO A 93 23.51 -13.17 4.15
C PRO A 93 23.65 -11.81 3.43
N ASP A 94 24.64 -11.64 2.56
CA ASP A 94 24.86 -10.41 1.80
C ASP A 94 23.69 -10.13 0.83
N LEU A 95 22.98 -11.16 0.37
CA LEU A 95 21.76 -10.98 -0.43
C LEU A 95 20.73 -10.13 0.32
N LEU A 96 20.54 -10.39 1.60
CA LEU A 96 19.62 -9.61 2.43
C LEU A 96 20.19 -8.24 2.77
N ASN A 97 21.51 -8.16 3.08
CA ASN A 97 22.19 -6.89 3.34
C ASN A 97 22.07 -5.92 2.18
N GLU A 98 22.21 -6.38 0.93
CA GLU A 98 22.02 -5.57 -0.28
C GLU A 98 20.59 -5.00 -0.40
N LYS A 99 19.56 -5.77 0.00
CA LYS A 99 18.17 -5.31 -0.02
C LYS A 99 17.88 -4.28 1.07
N ILE A 100 18.49 -4.45 2.24
CA ILE A 100 18.29 -3.55 3.39
C ILE A 100 19.10 -2.26 3.24
N ALA A 101 20.28 -2.31 2.66
CA ALA A 101 21.21 -1.17 2.58
C ALA A 101 20.58 0.14 2.05
N PRO A 102 19.70 0.15 1.02
CA PRO A 102 19.06 1.37 0.55
C PRO A 102 18.16 2.07 1.59
N TYR A 103 17.71 1.35 2.61
CA TYR A 103 16.90 1.89 3.71
C TYR A 103 17.73 2.48 4.84
N ASN A 104 19.10 2.44 4.72
CA ASN A 104 20.04 2.98 5.68
C ASN A 104 19.80 2.51 7.14
N PRO A 105 19.80 1.17 7.39
CA PRO A 105 19.52 0.62 8.70
C PRO A 105 20.59 1.05 9.71
N LYS A 106 20.17 1.30 10.95
CA LYS A 106 21.08 1.60 12.06
C LYS A 106 21.40 0.37 12.91
N TYR A 107 21.08 -0.81 12.41
CA TYR A 107 21.28 -2.10 13.05
C TYR A 107 22.03 -3.05 12.13
N ILE A 108 22.64 -4.04 12.74
CA ILE A 108 23.13 -5.26 12.11
C ILE A 108 22.29 -6.43 12.62
N PHE A 109 22.28 -7.54 11.91
CA PHE A 109 21.51 -8.71 12.30
C PHE A 109 22.33 -10.00 12.20
N LYS A 110 21.89 -11.02 12.94
CA LYS A 110 22.46 -12.37 12.91
C LYS A 110 21.32 -13.39 12.83
N PHE A 111 21.44 -14.35 11.92
CA PHE A 111 20.56 -15.51 11.88
C PHE A 111 20.95 -16.53 12.95
N ASN A 112 19.97 -17.01 13.69
CA ASN A 112 20.09 -18.18 14.53
C ASN A 112 19.35 -19.31 13.81
N THR A 113 20.05 -20.45 13.63
CA THR A 113 19.54 -21.58 12.86
C THR A 113 19.06 -22.68 13.80
N HIS A 114 18.07 -23.46 13.35
CA HIS A 114 17.71 -24.71 14.03
C HIS A 114 18.89 -25.69 14.03
N GLU A 115 18.94 -26.57 15.03
CA GLU A 115 19.91 -27.69 15.06
C GLU A 115 19.79 -28.56 13.79
N ASN A 116 18.57 -28.83 13.35
CA ASN A 116 18.31 -29.41 12.03
C ASN A 116 18.31 -28.29 10.99
N GLN A 117 19.36 -28.24 10.18
CA GLN A 117 19.54 -27.20 9.15
C GLN A 117 18.41 -27.17 8.09
N GLU A 118 17.70 -28.27 7.85
CA GLU A 118 16.54 -28.32 6.94
C GLU A 118 15.38 -27.47 7.44
N ARG A 119 15.31 -27.18 8.74
CA ARG A 119 14.27 -26.32 9.33
C ARG A 119 14.58 -24.83 9.13
N GLY A 120 15.77 -24.47 8.65
CA GLY A 120 16.15 -23.12 8.30
C GLY A 120 16.44 -22.19 9.49
N ILE A 121 16.05 -20.92 9.35
CA ILE A 121 16.25 -19.87 10.36
C ILE A 121 15.21 -20.05 11.46
N GLU A 122 15.68 -20.15 12.70
CA GLU A 122 14.85 -20.20 13.90
C GLU A 122 14.43 -18.80 14.36
N SER A 123 15.43 -17.89 14.41
CA SER A 123 15.24 -16.52 14.86
C SER A 123 16.29 -15.58 14.30
N ILE A 124 16.08 -14.29 14.50
CA ILE A 124 16.98 -13.23 14.08
C ILE A 124 17.25 -12.34 15.29
N THR A 125 18.53 -12.11 15.57
CA THR A 125 18.96 -11.19 16.62
C THR A 125 19.52 -9.93 15.99
N PHE A 126 19.10 -8.77 16.50
CA PHE A 126 19.55 -7.46 16.02
C PHE A 126 20.46 -6.80 17.04
N PHE A 127 21.42 -6.02 16.55
CA PHE A 127 22.40 -5.29 17.34
C PHE A 127 22.57 -3.89 16.76
N LEU A 128 23.03 -2.94 17.57
CA LEU A 128 23.56 -1.67 17.02
C LEU A 128 24.83 -1.93 16.23
N ALA A 129 25.16 -1.04 15.29
CA ALA A 129 26.33 -1.19 14.43
C ALA A 129 27.69 -1.23 15.20
N ASP A 130 27.73 -0.64 16.38
CA ASP A 130 28.89 -0.67 17.31
C ASP A 130 28.92 -1.92 18.21
N GLY A 131 27.96 -2.84 18.05
CA GLY A 131 27.83 -4.05 18.85
C GLY A 131 27.05 -3.82 20.15
N GLY A 132 27.20 -4.75 21.10
CA GLY A 132 26.55 -4.67 22.41
C GLY A 132 25.45 -5.72 22.62
N GLN A 133 24.49 -5.39 23.48
CA GLN A 133 23.36 -6.27 23.76
C GLN A 133 22.38 -6.33 22.58
N PRO A 134 21.65 -7.43 22.44
CA PRO A 134 20.54 -7.52 21.50
C PRO A 134 19.55 -6.38 21.69
N ILE A 135 19.00 -5.89 20.58
CA ILE A 135 18.03 -4.80 20.58
C ILE A 135 16.73 -5.22 19.88
N LYS A 136 15.65 -4.58 20.28
CA LYS A 136 14.39 -4.58 19.50
C LYS A 136 14.42 -3.40 18.55
N ILE A 137 14.32 -3.66 17.26
CA ILE A 137 14.18 -2.61 16.26
C ILE A 137 12.75 -2.03 16.27
N SER A 138 12.59 -0.84 15.74
CA SER A 138 11.26 -0.21 15.61
C SER A 138 10.37 -1.01 14.67
N ARG A 139 9.04 -0.84 14.82
CA ARG A 139 8.08 -1.55 13.96
C ARG A 139 8.20 -1.20 12.46
N GLY A 140 8.63 0.02 12.15
CA GLY A 140 8.93 0.42 10.77
C GLY A 140 10.14 -0.33 10.22
N GLU A 141 11.23 -0.42 11.00
CA GLU A 141 12.43 -1.19 10.65
C GLU A 141 12.16 -2.68 10.53
N GLU A 142 11.33 -3.25 11.42
CA GLU A 142 10.89 -4.65 11.35
C GLU A 142 10.20 -4.95 10.01
N ARG A 143 9.26 -4.12 9.60
CA ARG A 143 8.55 -4.28 8.32
C ARG A 143 9.47 -4.14 7.12
N ILE A 144 10.40 -3.19 7.14
CA ILE A 144 11.44 -3.07 6.11
C ILE A 144 12.29 -4.34 6.08
N PHE A 145 12.69 -4.86 7.25
CA PHE A 145 13.46 -6.09 7.33
C PHE A 145 12.71 -7.28 6.73
N VAL A 146 11.46 -7.48 7.13
CA VAL A 146 10.60 -8.57 6.60
C VAL A 146 10.39 -8.42 5.09
N TRP A 147 10.11 -7.20 4.62
CA TRP A 147 10.02 -6.91 3.18
C TRP A 147 11.29 -7.30 2.43
N CYS A 148 12.45 -6.85 2.91
CA CYS A 148 13.74 -7.18 2.30
C CYS A 148 14.07 -8.68 2.37
N PHE A 149 13.66 -9.35 3.44
CA PHE A 149 13.78 -10.80 3.59
C PHE A 149 13.02 -11.54 2.48
N PHE A 150 11.76 -11.15 2.19
CA PHE A 150 10.99 -11.72 1.09
C PHE A 150 11.60 -11.38 -0.27
N LEU A 151 12.12 -10.16 -0.46
CA LEU A 151 12.82 -9.79 -1.69
C LEU A 151 14.05 -10.66 -1.92
N ALA A 152 14.84 -10.87 -0.90
CA ALA A 152 16.05 -11.70 -0.99
C ALA A 152 15.70 -13.16 -1.28
N LEU A 153 14.67 -13.71 -0.64
CA LEU A 153 14.18 -15.06 -0.95
C LEU A 153 13.65 -15.17 -2.38
N PHE A 154 12.98 -14.14 -2.89
CA PHE A 154 12.43 -14.15 -4.25
C PHE A 154 13.52 -14.18 -5.33
N GLU A 155 14.66 -13.55 -5.07
CA GLU A 155 15.81 -13.52 -6.00
C GLU A 155 16.69 -14.78 -5.92
N VAL A 156 16.46 -15.66 -4.95
CA VAL A 156 17.17 -16.94 -4.90
C VAL A 156 16.83 -17.77 -6.13
N ASP A 157 17.88 -18.24 -6.80
CA ASP A 157 17.74 -19.18 -7.92
C ASP A 157 17.07 -20.49 -7.44
N GLY A 158 16.18 -21.02 -8.24
CA GLY A 158 15.44 -22.24 -7.94
C GLY A 158 14.03 -21.99 -7.40
N TRP A 159 13.83 -21.13 -6.39
CA TRP A 159 12.46 -20.82 -5.94
C TRP A 159 11.67 -20.08 -7.00
N ALA A 160 12.29 -19.09 -7.61
CA ALA A 160 11.65 -18.27 -8.63
C ALA A 160 11.34 -19.04 -9.92
N ASP A 161 12.09 -20.11 -10.21
CA ASP A 161 11.94 -20.91 -11.43
C ASP A 161 10.96 -22.09 -11.22
N GLU A 162 10.79 -22.60 -9.99
CA GLU A 162 9.86 -23.67 -9.65
C GLU A 162 8.41 -23.20 -9.53
N GLN A 163 8.21 -21.93 -9.23
CA GLN A 163 6.87 -21.37 -9.10
C GLN A 163 6.45 -20.73 -10.41
N ASP A 164 5.80 -21.54 -11.22
CA ASP A 164 5.25 -21.09 -12.47
C ASP A 164 4.35 -19.88 -12.20
N ALA A 165 5.03 -18.67 -12.18
CA ALA A 165 4.32 -17.62 -12.72
C ALA A 165 3.96 -16.37 -11.97
N HIS A 166 3.79 -16.23 -10.66
CA HIS A 166 3.37 -14.93 -10.14
C HIS A 166 3.94 -14.54 -8.76
N PHE A 167 4.10 -13.23 -8.58
CA PHE A 167 4.37 -12.62 -7.30
C PHE A 167 3.24 -11.65 -6.96
N PHE A 168 2.53 -11.93 -5.89
CA PHE A 168 1.50 -11.06 -5.37
C PHE A 168 2.07 -10.26 -4.20
N ILE A 169 2.17 -8.94 -4.36
CA ILE A 169 2.70 -8.00 -3.36
C ILE A 169 1.52 -7.17 -2.85
N ASP A 170 1.12 -7.37 -1.60
CA ASP A 170 0.03 -6.63 -0.96
C ASP A 170 0.57 -5.65 0.08
N ASP A 171 0.46 -4.38 -0.25
CA ASP A 171 0.66 -3.24 0.65
C ASP A 171 2.04 -3.17 1.33
N PRO A 172 3.15 -3.18 0.57
CA PRO A 172 4.50 -3.29 1.12
C PRO A 172 4.96 -2.07 1.94
N VAL A 173 4.17 -1.00 1.99
CA VAL A 173 4.54 0.28 2.61
C VAL A 173 3.60 0.72 3.73
N SER A 174 2.91 -0.19 4.39
CA SER A 174 1.81 0.12 5.32
C SER A 174 2.17 1.02 6.53
N SER A 175 3.41 1.46 6.72
CA SER A 175 3.83 2.36 7.82
C SER A 175 5.20 2.99 7.58
N LEU A 176 5.54 3.28 6.33
CA LEU A 176 6.84 3.86 5.97
C LEU A 176 6.73 5.37 5.79
N ASP A 177 7.84 6.08 6.04
CA ASP A 177 7.99 7.49 5.68
C ASP A 177 8.17 7.67 4.16
N ASP A 178 8.07 8.90 3.69
CA ASP A 178 8.12 9.23 2.26
C ASP A 178 9.43 8.77 1.59
N HIS A 179 10.56 8.80 2.30
CA HIS A 179 11.85 8.34 1.77
C HIS A 179 11.81 6.82 1.52
N ASN A 180 11.34 6.06 2.50
CA ASN A 180 11.25 4.60 2.39
C ASN A 180 10.26 4.14 1.33
N ILE A 181 9.22 4.94 1.03
CA ILE A 181 8.30 4.68 -0.08
C ILE A 181 9.02 4.72 -1.42
N PHE A 182 9.89 5.70 -1.63
CA PHE A 182 10.71 5.77 -2.85
C PHE A 182 11.65 4.56 -2.99
N VAL A 183 12.33 4.18 -1.90
CA VAL A 183 13.22 3.00 -1.88
C VAL A 183 12.43 1.71 -2.16
N THR A 184 11.24 1.57 -1.58
CA THR A 184 10.35 0.42 -1.83
C THR A 184 9.88 0.39 -3.28
N ALA A 185 9.51 1.55 -3.85
CA ALA A 185 9.16 1.64 -5.26
C ALA A 185 10.33 1.23 -6.18
N ASP A 186 11.56 1.66 -5.85
CA ASP A 186 12.77 1.26 -6.56
C ASP A 186 13.00 -0.25 -6.49
N SER A 187 12.84 -0.85 -5.32
CA SER A 187 12.99 -2.30 -5.15
C SER A 187 11.97 -3.09 -5.97
N ILE A 188 10.71 -2.62 -6.03
CA ILE A 188 9.67 -3.23 -6.87
C ILE A 188 10.00 -3.10 -8.35
N VAL A 189 10.44 -1.92 -8.80
CA VAL A 189 10.83 -1.73 -10.21
C VAL A 189 12.00 -2.63 -10.57
N ASN A 190 12.98 -2.79 -9.69
CA ASN A 190 14.11 -3.71 -9.91
C ASN A 190 13.65 -5.16 -10.06
N ILE A 191 12.69 -5.62 -9.25
CA ILE A 191 12.08 -6.95 -9.42
C ILE A 191 11.38 -7.05 -10.78
N ILE A 192 10.60 -6.03 -11.16
CA ILE A 192 9.92 -5.99 -12.44
C ILE A 192 10.94 -6.13 -13.57
N GLU A 193 12.03 -5.36 -13.55
CA GLU A 193 13.07 -5.41 -14.59
C GLU A 193 13.68 -6.81 -14.77
N LYS A 194 13.85 -7.54 -13.68
CA LYS A 194 14.43 -8.89 -13.68
C LYS A 194 13.43 -9.99 -14.07
N SER A 195 12.16 -9.81 -13.76
CA SER A 195 11.18 -10.91 -13.70
C SER A 195 9.99 -10.80 -14.65
N TYR A 196 9.69 -9.62 -15.23
CA TYR A 196 8.44 -9.36 -15.96
C TYR A 196 8.22 -10.24 -17.21
N LEU A 197 9.27 -10.79 -17.80
CA LEU A 197 9.17 -11.71 -18.95
C LEU A 197 8.89 -13.15 -18.51
N LYS A 198 9.19 -13.50 -17.28
CA LYS A 198 9.08 -14.86 -16.76
C LYS A 198 7.88 -15.04 -15.84
N LYS A 199 7.46 -13.98 -15.16
CA LYS A 199 6.47 -14.03 -14.08
C LYS A 199 5.51 -12.87 -14.13
N ARG A 200 4.29 -13.13 -13.69
CA ARG A 200 3.29 -12.08 -13.44
C ARG A 200 3.56 -11.42 -12.10
N LEU A 201 3.50 -10.10 -12.04
CA LEU A 201 3.55 -9.33 -10.80
C LEU A 201 2.22 -8.63 -10.58
N ILE A 202 1.61 -8.86 -9.44
CA ILE A 202 0.38 -8.21 -9.00
C ILE A 202 0.70 -7.41 -7.74
N ILE A 203 0.54 -6.10 -7.81
CA ILE A 203 0.87 -5.18 -6.73
C ILE A 203 -0.41 -4.50 -6.30
N THR A 204 -0.77 -4.65 -5.03
CA THR A 204 -1.87 -3.90 -4.43
C THR A 204 -1.34 -2.92 -3.40
N THR A 205 -1.93 -1.73 -3.31
CA THR A 205 -1.57 -0.77 -2.26
C THR A 205 -2.72 0.20 -1.97
N HIS A 206 -2.79 0.66 -0.72
CA HIS A 206 -3.63 1.80 -0.33
C HIS A 206 -2.83 3.10 -0.32
N HIS A 207 -1.51 3.02 -0.44
CA HIS A 207 -0.64 4.18 -0.36
C HIS A 207 -0.57 4.88 -1.72
N ILE A 208 -1.19 6.07 -1.79
CA ILE A 208 -1.31 6.83 -3.04
C ILE A 208 0.06 7.21 -3.62
N GLY A 209 1.04 7.55 -2.76
CA GLY A 209 2.39 7.89 -3.19
C GLY A 209 3.08 6.72 -3.88
N LEU A 210 3.06 5.52 -3.28
CA LEU A 210 3.63 4.32 -3.90
C LEU A 210 2.95 4.01 -5.24
N TYR A 211 1.61 4.05 -5.27
CA TYR A 211 0.86 3.82 -6.50
C TYR A 211 1.25 4.80 -7.60
N SER A 212 1.30 6.10 -7.29
CA SER A 212 1.64 7.15 -8.25
C SER A 212 3.07 7.01 -8.78
N ILE A 213 4.05 6.71 -7.90
CA ILE A 213 5.45 6.49 -8.32
C ILE A 213 5.54 5.28 -9.26
N LEU A 214 4.92 4.15 -8.92
CA LEU A 214 4.94 2.95 -9.76
C LEU A 214 4.19 3.19 -11.08
N PHE A 215 3.03 3.83 -11.03
CA PHE A 215 2.27 4.18 -12.24
C PHE A 215 3.09 5.07 -13.18
N ASP A 216 3.72 6.11 -12.64
CA ASP A 216 4.53 7.03 -13.43
C ASP A 216 5.71 6.31 -14.08
N ARG A 217 6.47 5.54 -13.31
CA ARG A 217 7.64 4.80 -13.81
C ARG A 217 7.28 3.74 -14.85
N LEU A 218 6.16 3.05 -14.68
CA LEU A 218 5.75 1.98 -15.58
C LEU A 218 5.00 2.48 -16.82
N ARG A 219 4.36 3.65 -16.74
CA ARG A 219 3.51 4.13 -17.82
C ARG A 219 3.92 5.46 -18.46
N LYS A 220 4.75 6.27 -17.79
CA LYS A 220 5.15 7.62 -18.26
C LYS A 220 6.64 7.89 -18.21
N GLY A 221 7.41 7.23 -17.33
CA GLY A 221 8.85 7.45 -17.15
C GLY A 221 9.67 7.08 -18.39
N GLU A 222 10.97 7.32 -18.35
CA GLU A 222 11.91 7.06 -19.46
C GLU A 222 11.84 5.62 -19.99
N LYS A 223 11.51 4.64 -19.13
CA LYS A 223 11.34 3.24 -19.52
C LYS A 223 9.89 2.87 -19.86
N SER A 224 8.99 3.84 -19.93
CA SER A 224 7.55 3.60 -20.14
C SER A 224 7.24 2.88 -21.45
N ASP A 225 8.01 3.11 -22.50
CA ASP A 225 7.83 2.42 -23.79
C ASP A 225 7.95 0.91 -23.65
N ARG A 226 8.77 0.45 -22.68
CA ARG A 226 8.93 -0.97 -22.36
C ARG A 226 7.76 -1.56 -21.59
N TYR A 227 7.21 -0.82 -20.62
CA TYR A 227 6.27 -1.36 -19.63
C TYR A 227 4.82 -0.92 -19.82
N ARG A 228 4.55 0.17 -20.57
CA ARG A 228 3.21 0.72 -20.76
C ARG A 228 2.18 -0.30 -21.22
N ASN A 229 2.52 -1.08 -22.24
CA ASN A 229 1.64 -2.09 -22.82
C ASN A 229 1.62 -3.40 -22.03
N LEU A 230 2.53 -3.55 -21.07
CA LEU A 230 2.64 -4.71 -20.20
C LEU A 230 1.99 -4.46 -18.82
N THR A 231 1.62 -3.22 -18.53
CA THR A 231 1.08 -2.80 -17.24
C THR A 231 -0.40 -2.47 -17.32
N LYS A 232 -1.20 -3.15 -16.50
CA LYS A 232 -2.63 -2.89 -16.35
C LYS A 232 -2.93 -2.26 -15.00
N PRO A 233 -3.24 -0.97 -14.93
CA PRO A 233 -3.62 -0.32 -13.69
C PRO A 233 -5.11 -0.45 -13.42
N PHE A 234 -5.45 -0.69 -12.14
CA PHE A 234 -6.81 -0.82 -11.67
C PHE A 234 -7.05 -0.05 -10.37
N ILE A 235 -8.31 0.28 -10.14
CA ILE A 235 -8.84 0.68 -8.84
C ILE A 235 -9.80 -0.40 -8.39
N LEU A 236 -9.58 -0.95 -7.19
CA LEU A 236 -10.51 -1.86 -6.55
C LEU A 236 -11.38 -1.07 -5.58
N THR A 237 -12.68 -1.11 -5.80
CA THR A 237 -13.68 -0.49 -4.92
C THR A 237 -14.58 -1.55 -4.30
N LYS A 238 -15.15 -1.22 -3.14
CA LYS A 238 -16.11 -2.06 -2.42
C LYS A 238 -17.35 -1.24 -2.08
N ASN A 239 -18.51 -1.74 -2.45
CA ASN A 239 -19.80 -1.15 -2.08
C ASN A 239 -20.67 -2.24 -1.44
N GLY A 240 -20.82 -2.18 -0.12
CA GLY A 240 -21.44 -3.26 0.66
C GLY A 240 -20.63 -4.57 0.51
N ASN A 241 -21.25 -5.60 -0.01
CA ASN A 241 -20.61 -6.90 -0.28
C ASN A 241 -20.14 -7.06 -1.75
N ASN A 242 -20.32 -6.03 -2.57
CA ASN A 242 -19.95 -6.05 -3.97
C ASN A 242 -18.59 -5.41 -4.19
N PHE A 243 -17.80 -6.01 -5.06
CA PHE A 243 -16.49 -5.52 -5.46
C PHE A 243 -16.52 -5.13 -6.94
N GLU A 244 -15.74 -4.12 -7.28
CA GLU A 244 -15.55 -3.69 -8.66
C GLU A 244 -14.09 -3.39 -8.92
N LEU A 245 -13.55 -3.94 -10.01
CA LEU A 245 -12.19 -3.70 -10.48
C LEU A 245 -12.27 -2.82 -11.72
N LYS A 246 -12.02 -1.52 -11.57
CA LYS A 246 -12.05 -0.53 -12.66
C LYS A 246 -10.67 -0.33 -13.25
N HIS A 247 -10.54 -0.58 -14.55
CA HIS A 247 -9.36 -0.18 -15.29
C HIS A 247 -9.34 1.33 -15.53
N HIS A 248 -8.16 1.93 -15.47
CA HIS A 248 -7.96 3.34 -15.84
C HIS A 248 -6.59 3.55 -16.50
N ASP A 249 -6.60 4.32 -17.59
CA ASP A 249 -5.40 4.59 -18.40
C ASP A 249 -4.75 5.94 -18.06
N LYS A 250 -5.42 6.78 -17.30
CA LYS A 250 -4.93 8.14 -16.99
C LYS A 250 -4.35 8.18 -15.60
N ASP A 251 -3.31 9.01 -15.48
CA ASP A 251 -2.77 9.40 -14.19
C ASP A 251 -3.85 10.11 -13.38
N VAL A 252 -4.21 9.52 -12.29
CA VAL A 252 -5.28 10.02 -11.46
C VAL A 252 -4.71 10.27 -10.08
N PHE A 253 -4.80 11.51 -9.62
CA PHE A 253 -4.63 11.85 -8.22
C PHE A 253 -5.82 11.27 -7.46
N LEU A 254 -5.74 9.99 -7.11
CA LEU A 254 -6.88 9.18 -6.68
C LEU A 254 -7.53 9.67 -5.39
N PHE A 255 -6.76 10.33 -4.52
CA PHE A 255 -7.28 10.73 -3.22
C PHE A 255 -8.35 11.82 -3.32
N HIS A 256 -8.14 12.85 -4.14
CA HIS A 256 -9.16 13.87 -4.33
C HIS A 256 -10.39 13.33 -5.08
N LEU A 257 -10.22 12.35 -5.97
CA LEU A 257 -11.37 11.71 -6.63
C LEU A 257 -12.18 10.88 -5.65
N HIS A 258 -11.52 10.20 -4.71
CA HIS A 258 -12.23 9.50 -3.64
C HIS A 258 -13.00 10.48 -2.76
N LEU A 259 -12.38 11.61 -2.38
CA LEU A 259 -13.07 12.66 -1.64
C LEU A 259 -14.27 13.19 -2.44
N MET A 260 -14.10 13.45 -3.73
CA MET A 260 -15.19 13.87 -4.62
C MET A 260 -16.34 12.86 -4.66
N GLN A 261 -16.03 11.58 -4.81
CA GLN A 261 -17.04 10.52 -4.84
C GLN A 261 -17.75 10.41 -3.49
N THR A 262 -17.02 10.40 -2.39
CA THR A 262 -17.60 10.33 -1.03
C THR A 262 -18.52 11.51 -0.75
N LEU A 263 -18.12 12.72 -1.14
CA LEU A 263 -18.92 13.92 -0.94
C LEU A 263 -20.15 13.97 -1.86
N ASP A 264 -20.03 13.51 -3.09
CA ASP A 264 -21.17 13.40 -4.03
C ASP A 264 -22.20 12.40 -3.53
N GLU A 265 -21.78 11.25 -3.00
CA GLU A 265 -22.66 10.26 -2.36
C GLU A 265 -23.34 10.84 -1.11
N ALA A 266 -22.61 11.60 -0.29
CA ALA A 266 -23.15 12.25 0.90
C ALA A 266 -24.21 13.30 0.54
N ILE A 267 -23.99 14.09 -0.52
CA ILE A 267 -24.97 15.08 -1.02
C ILE A 267 -26.28 14.41 -1.48
N LYS A 268 -26.19 13.24 -2.10
CA LYS A 268 -27.35 12.47 -2.56
C LYS A 268 -28.13 11.79 -1.44
N ASN A 269 -27.44 11.46 -0.33
CA ASN A 269 -28.03 10.77 0.81
C ASN A 269 -28.29 11.72 1.98
N LYS A 270 -27.26 11.98 2.79
CA LYS A 270 -27.36 12.81 3.98
C LYS A 270 -26.03 13.47 4.33
N LEU A 271 -26.09 14.77 4.63
CA LEU A 271 -24.93 15.56 5.00
C LEU A 271 -24.81 15.69 6.52
N TYR A 272 -23.61 15.38 7.02
CA TYR A 272 -23.21 15.52 8.41
C TYR A 272 -22.04 16.50 8.55
N ILE A 273 -21.89 17.12 9.70
CA ILE A 273 -20.84 18.13 9.95
C ILE A 273 -19.44 17.62 9.60
N PHE A 274 -19.14 16.35 9.85
CA PHE A 274 -17.82 15.79 9.52
C PHE A 274 -17.47 15.86 8.02
N HIS A 275 -18.45 15.95 7.11
CA HIS A 275 -18.17 16.13 5.69
C HIS A 275 -17.45 17.45 5.36
N PHE A 276 -17.54 18.46 6.25
CA PHE A 276 -16.69 19.67 6.11
C PHE A 276 -15.21 19.38 6.27
N VAL A 277 -14.81 18.38 7.04
CA VAL A 277 -13.40 17.93 7.14
C VAL A 277 -12.94 17.40 5.80
N LEU A 278 -13.75 16.55 5.16
CA LEU A 278 -13.45 15.97 3.85
C LEU A 278 -13.43 17.06 2.75
N LEU A 279 -14.39 18.00 2.78
CA LEU A 279 -14.43 19.12 1.85
C LEU A 279 -13.19 19.99 2.00
N ARG A 280 -12.78 20.31 3.24
CA ARG A 280 -11.57 21.06 3.51
C ARG A 280 -10.34 20.33 2.97
N GLN A 281 -10.23 19.02 3.21
CA GLN A 281 -9.12 18.22 2.70
C GLN A 281 -9.07 18.18 1.17
N LEU A 282 -10.22 18.14 0.51
CA LEU A 282 -10.32 18.27 -0.94
C LEU A 282 -9.78 19.62 -1.41
N LEU A 283 -10.19 20.74 -0.77
CA LEU A 283 -9.70 22.08 -1.08
C LEU A 283 -8.19 22.23 -0.83
N GLU A 284 -7.66 21.63 0.24
CA GLU A 284 -6.23 21.62 0.55
C GLU A 284 -5.43 20.85 -0.52
N ASN A 285 -5.94 19.71 -0.99
CA ASN A 285 -5.31 18.95 -2.07
C ASN A 285 -5.29 19.74 -3.38
N ILE A 286 -6.40 20.35 -3.75
CA ILE A 286 -6.47 21.22 -4.96
C ILE A 286 -5.49 22.40 -4.81
N SER A 287 -5.47 23.03 -3.66
CA SER A 287 -4.58 24.16 -3.35
C SER A 287 -3.09 23.78 -3.47
N SER A 288 -2.74 22.61 -2.94
CA SER A 288 -1.39 22.05 -3.03
C SER A 288 -1.00 21.74 -4.47
N PHE A 289 -1.90 21.10 -5.22
CA PHE A 289 -1.67 20.75 -6.62
C PHE A 289 -1.44 21.99 -7.52
N ILE A 290 -2.20 23.05 -7.27
CA ILE A 290 -2.05 24.32 -8.01
C ILE A 290 -0.82 25.11 -7.52
N GLY A 291 -0.19 24.73 -6.41
CA GLY A 291 0.96 25.42 -5.83
C GLY A 291 0.60 26.69 -5.06
N SER A 292 -0.69 26.95 -4.79
CA SER A 292 -1.12 28.15 -4.06
C SER A 292 -0.98 28.03 -2.54
N GLY A 293 -1.06 26.83 -2.00
CA GLY A 293 -0.96 26.50 -0.57
C GLY A 293 -2.03 27.13 0.33
N ARG A 294 -3.10 27.73 -0.24
CA ARG A 294 -4.12 28.48 0.51
C ARG A 294 -5.53 28.12 0.07
N VAL A 295 -6.32 27.52 0.96
CA VAL A 295 -7.74 27.19 0.72
C VAL A 295 -8.56 28.41 0.32
N GLY A 296 -8.33 29.57 0.97
CA GLY A 296 -9.02 30.81 0.62
C GLY A 296 -8.80 31.27 -0.82
N PHE A 297 -7.62 31.00 -1.41
CA PHE A 297 -7.36 31.23 -2.82
C PHE A 297 -8.28 30.36 -3.70
N ILE A 298 -8.43 29.09 -3.38
CA ILE A 298 -9.30 28.17 -4.13
C ILE A 298 -10.75 28.62 -4.06
N LEU A 299 -11.26 29.02 -2.88
CA LEU A 299 -12.62 29.54 -2.73
C LEU A 299 -12.87 30.78 -3.60
N SER A 300 -11.88 31.68 -3.72
CA SER A 300 -11.95 32.81 -4.61
C SER A 300 -11.93 32.40 -6.09
N GLU A 301 -11.05 31.48 -6.46
CA GLU A 301 -10.91 30.96 -7.83
C GLU A 301 -12.17 30.25 -8.34
N ILE A 302 -12.87 29.52 -7.48
CA ILE A 302 -14.15 28.88 -7.81
C ILE A 302 -15.35 29.83 -7.67
N LYS A 303 -15.09 31.10 -7.36
CA LYS A 303 -16.09 32.17 -7.26
C LYS A 303 -17.18 31.90 -6.23
N VAL A 304 -16.79 31.45 -5.04
CA VAL A 304 -17.71 31.37 -3.89
C VAL A 304 -18.08 32.78 -3.43
N ASP A 305 -19.35 32.99 -3.12
CA ASP A 305 -19.80 34.26 -2.53
C ASP A 305 -19.22 34.40 -1.12
N ASN A 306 -18.62 35.55 -0.81
CA ASN A 306 -17.93 35.82 0.46
C ASN A 306 -16.90 34.74 0.85
N PRO A 307 -15.80 34.54 0.09
CA PRO A 307 -14.82 33.49 0.31
C PRO A 307 -14.24 33.44 1.73
N ASN A 308 -14.10 34.62 2.38
CA ASN A 308 -13.58 34.72 3.74
C ASN A 308 -14.54 34.17 4.79
N ASP A 309 -15.83 34.35 4.65
CA ASP A 309 -16.83 33.82 5.57
C ASP A 309 -17.03 32.33 5.33
N ALA A 310 -17.01 31.88 4.08
CA ALA A 310 -16.97 30.46 3.73
C ALA A 310 -15.75 29.77 4.35
N LEU A 311 -14.56 30.37 4.25
CA LEU A 311 -13.34 29.83 4.86
C LEU A 311 -13.45 29.74 6.39
N LYS A 312 -13.98 30.78 7.05
CA LYS A 312 -14.20 30.75 8.51
C LYS A 312 -15.14 29.62 8.91
N MET A 313 -16.26 29.43 8.19
CA MET A 313 -17.22 28.36 8.48
C MET A 313 -16.58 26.99 8.27
N ILE A 314 -15.93 26.75 7.14
CA ILE A 314 -15.22 25.49 6.85
C ILE A 314 -14.17 25.21 7.94
N ASN A 315 -13.37 26.20 8.32
CA ASN A 315 -12.36 26.03 9.36
C ASN A 315 -12.99 25.71 10.73
N SER A 316 -14.02 26.44 11.14
CA SER A 316 -14.68 26.24 12.44
C SER A 316 -15.28 24.82 12.56
N LEU A 317 -15.88 24.32 11.49
CA LEU A 317 -16.53 23.00 11.46
C LEU A 317 -15.55 21.85 11.24
N SER A 318 -14.39 22.10 10.63
CA SER A 318 -13.37 21.08 10.40
C SER A 318 -12.39 20.93 11.57
N HIS A 319 -12.24 21.93 12.44
CA HIS A 319 -11.36 21.87 13.62
C HIS A 319 -12.07 21.47 14.92
N GLN A 320 -13.39 21.47 14.96
CA GLN A 320 -14.12 20.94 16.11
C GLN A 320 -13.87 19.44 16.23
N ASN A 321 -13.66 18.95 17.46
CA ASN A 321 -13.37 17.54 17.76
C ASN A 321 -14.31 16.59 16.99
N VAL A 322 -13.91 16.20 15.81
CA VAL A 322 -14.69 15.44 14.81
C VAL A 322 -15.29 14.16 15.39
N TYR A 323 -14.61 13.55 16.34
CA TYR A 323 -15.04 12.31 17.01
C TYR A 323 -16.29 12.47 17.89
N ARG A 324 -16.63 13.68 18.34
CA ARG A 324 -17.83 13.91 19.17
C ARG A 324 -19.07 14.25 18.36
N PHE A 325 -18.92 14.71 17.09
CA PHE A 325 -20.01 15.24 16.26
C PHE A 325 -20.18 14.48 14.94
N GLN A 326 -19.69 13.27 14.87
CA GLN A 326 -19.62 12.48 13.64
C GLN A 326 -20.98 12.29 12.95
N PHE A 327 -22.08 12.34 13.71
CA PHE A 327 -23.45 12.14 13.23
C PHE A 327 -24.34 13.38 13.37
N ASN A 328 -23.81 14.56 13.70
CA ASN A 328 -24.63 15.76 13.72
C ASN A 328 -24.94 16.21 12.30
N GLU A 329 -26.23 16.42 12.02
CA GLU A 329 -26.69 16.89 10.73
C GLU A 329 -26.29 18.36 10.52
N MET A 330 -26.07 18.75 9.27
CA MET A 330 -25.81 20.13 8.91
C MET A 330 -27.08 20.95 9.08
N SER A 331 -26.93 22.23 9.47
CA SER A 331 -28.01 23.20 9.38
C SER A 331 -28.31 23.51 7.89
N PRO A 332 -29.50 24.05 7.55
CA PRO A 332 -29.83 24.42 6.18
C PRO A 332 -28.83 25.41 5.54
N GLU A 333 -28.29 26.34 6.35
CA GLU A 333 -27.26 27.27 5.91
C GLU A 333 -25.93 26.58 5.59
N GLN A 334 -25.52 25.63 6.46
CA GLN A 334 -24.32 24.83 6.27
C GLN A 334 -24.43 23.92 5.04
N GLU A 335 -25.58 23.28 4.84
CA GLU A 335 -25.82 22.48 3.63
C GLU A 335 -25.76 23.30 2.35
N THR A 336 -26.33 24.52 2.37
CA THR A 336 -26.33 25.41 1.22
C THR A 336 -24.91 25.81 0.83
N LEU A 337 -24.10 26.24 1.81
CA LEU A 337 -22.68 26.55 1.58
C LEU A 337 -21.92 25.33 1.08
N PHE A 338 -22.11 24.17 1.71
CA PHE A 338 -21.41 22.94 1.35
C PHE A 338 -21.68 22.55 -0.12
N LYS A 339 -22.95 22.53 -0.51
CA LYS A 339 -23.39 22.16 -1.86
C LYS A 339 -22.91 23.20 -2.90
N ASP A 340 -22.91 24.48 -2.56
CA ASP A 340 -22.41 25.55 -3.44
C ASP A 340 -20.90 25.37 -3.70
N VAL A 341 -20.11 25.24 -2.64
CA VAL A 341 -18.65 25.04 -2.77
C VAL A 341 -18.36 23.78 -3.59
N PHE A 342 -19.01 22.67 -3.28
CA PHE A 342 -18.78 21.40 -3.96
C PHE A 342 -19.15 21.47 -5.45
N SER A 343 -20.30 22.03 -5.78
CA SER A 343 -20.73 22.18 -7.18
C SER A 343 -19.79 23.09 -7.98
N LYS A 344 -19.30 24.15 -7.38
CA LYS A 344 -18.35 25.08 -8.00
C LYS A 344 -16.96 24.40 -8.25
N ILE A 345 -16.53 23.51 -7.35
CA ILE A 345 -15.34 22.66 -7.57
C ILE A 345 -15.57 21.76 -8.80
N GLN A 346 -16.71 21.07 -8.87
CA GLN A 346 -17.04 20.21 -10.00
C GLN A 346 -17.03 20.95 -11.33
N VAL A 347 -17.66 22.11 -11.36
CA VAL A 347 -17.75 22.97 -12.59
C VAL A 347 -16.36 23.48 -12.99
N LYS A 348 -15.58 24.00 -12.04
CA LYS A 348 -14.29 24.62 -12.34
C LYS A 348 -13.24 23.62 -12.83
N TYR A 349 -13.15 22.45 -12.17
CA TYR A 349 -12.07 21.48 -12.44
C TYR A 349 -12.53 20.28 -13.27
N SER A 350 -13.84 20.11 -13.49
CA SER A 350 -14.42 19.04 -14.31
C SER A 350 -13.87 17.65 -13.98
N PHE A 351 -13.66 17.38 -12.68
CA PHE A 351 -13.18 16.06 -12.24
C PHE A 351 -14.11 14.95 -12.71
N ARG A 352 -13.52 13.85 -13.19
CA ARG A 352 -14.23 12.63 -13.58
C ARG A 352 -13.85 11.52 -12.61
N TYR A 353 -14.82 10.98 -11.88
CA TYR A 353 -14.67 9.95 -10.86
C TYR A 353 -15.78 8.90 -10.92
#